data_facdbb0e51eb37c1843f33cbbeb2819e
#
_entry.id   facdbb0e51eb37c1843f33cbbeb2819e
#
_cell.length_a   1.000
_cell.length_b   1.000
_cell.length_c   1.000
_cell.angle_alpha   90.00
_cell.angle_beta   90.00
_cell.angle_gamma   90.00
#
_symmetry.space_group_name_H-M   'P 1'
#
loop_
_entity.id
_entity.type
_entity.pdbx_description
1 polymer ?
#
loop_
_entity_poly.entity_id
_entity_poly.type
_entity_poly.pdbx_seq_one_letter_code
_entity_poly.pdbx_strand_id
1 'polypeptide(L)'
;EELTRLLATESPRQGLEVLVETGIADIVLPELPALRLESDEHAHHKDVYQHTLTVVEQAIEEEKRRFPDQAPDVVLRVAALLHDIGKPATRRFEGGGVVTFYHHDVVGAKLAKKRLKALRFDNNTIDSVARLIELHLRFFGYSEQAWTDSAVRRYVRDAGEELECLHIL
;
A
#
# COMPACT_ATOMS: atom_id res chain seq x y z
N GLU A 1 1.00 18.01 3.39
CA GLU A 1 2.31 18.41 3.92
C GLU A 1 2.66 17.61 5.18
N GLU A 2 1.83 17.63 6.25
CA GLU A 2 2.14 16.94 7.51
C GLU A 2 2.23 15.41 7.36
N LEU A 3 1.34 14.78 6.57
CA LEU A 3 1.42 13.34 6.28
C LEU A 3 2.74 13.01 5.57
N THR A 4 3.16 13.82 4.62
CA THR A 4 4.43 13.64 3.91
C THR A 4 5.62 13.76 4.86
N ARG A 5 5.60 14.75 5.76
CA ARG A 5 6.64 14.90 6.78
C ARG A 5 6.70 13.71 7.73
N LEU A 6 5.55 13.23 8.18
CA LEU A 6 5.46 12.04 9.02
C LEU A 6 6.07 10.81 8.31
N LEU A 7 5.67 10.55 7.08
CA LEU A 7 6.20 9.42 6.30
C LEU A 7 7.68 9.56 5.96
N ALA A 8 8.21 10.78 5.89
CA ALA A 8 9.64 11.03 5.68
C ALA A 8 10.51 10.75 6.92
N THR A 9 9.92 10.51 8.09
CA THR A 9 10.66 10.14 9.30
C THR A 9 11.23 8.71 9.20
N GLU A 10 12.12 8.38 10.08
CA GLU A 10 12.71 7.04 10.16
C GLU A 10 11.76 5.97 10.69
N SER A 11 10.81 6.37 11.53
CA SER A 11 9.85 5.47 12.17
C SER A 11 8.47 6.13 12.25
N PRO A 12 7.70 6.15 11.15
CA PRO A 12 6.41 6.83 11.10
C PRO A 12 5.29 6.08 11.84
N ARG A 13 5.50 4.81 12.19
CA ARG A 13 4.48 3.94 12.79
C ARG A 13 3.78 4.59 13.97
N GLN A 14 4.52 5.06 14.96
CA GLN A 14 3.94 5.67 16.16
C GLN A 14 3.06 6.89 15.82
N GLY A 15 3.51 7.73 14.89
CA GLY A 15 2.71 8.87 14.43
C GLY A 15 1.43 8.45 13.69
N LEU A 16 1.49 7.40 12.88
CA LEU A 16 0.31 6.83 12.20
C LEU A 16 -0.68 6.23 13.21
N GLU A 17 -0.19 5.53 14.23
CA GLU A 17 -1.02 5.00 15.31
C GLU A 17 -1.72 6.13 16.09
N VAL A 18 -1.01 7.19 16.44
CA VAL A 18 -1.58 8.38 17.10
C VAL A 18 -2.65 9.04 16.23
N LEU A 19 -2.42 9.17 14.91
CA LEU A 19 -3.45 9.71 14.00
C LEU A 19 -4.75 8.90 14.03
N VAL A 20 -4.64 7.58 14.14
CA VAL A 20 -5.81 6.69 14.19
C VAL A 20 -6.47 6.71 15.56
N GLU A 21 -5.70 6.64 16.64
CA GLU A 21 -6.20 6.62 18.02
C GLU A 21 -6.89 7.92 18.43
N THR A 22 -6.42 9.05 17.93
CA THR A 22 -7.01 10.37 18.19
C THR A 22 -8.22 10.70 17.32
N GLY A 23 -8.54 9.87 16.33
CA GLY A 23 -9.63 10.11 15.38
C GLY A 23 -9.27 11.14 14.27
N ILE A 24 -8.04 11.67 14.27
CA ILE A 24 -7.60 12.60 13.20
C ILE A 24 -7.61 11.89 11.85
N ALA A 25 -7.21 10.61 11.82
CA ALA A 25 -7.23 9.82 10.60
C ALA A 25 -8.63 9.68 9.99
N ASP A 26 -9.69 9.63 10.79
CA ASP A 26 -11.08 9.56 10.28
C ASP A 26 -11.44 10.78 9.42
N ILE A 27 -10.77 11.91 9.64
CA ILE A 27 -11.00 13.15 8.89
C ILE A 27 -10.07 13.22 7.67
N VAL A 28 -8.76 12.97 7.85
CA VAL A 28 -7.75 13.25 6.82
C VAL A 28 -7.44 12.05 5.95
N LEU A 29 -7.51 10.82 6.49
CA LEU A 29 -7.17 9.56 5.83
C LEU A 29 -8.04 8.40 6.34
N PRO A 30 -9.38 8.48 6.19
CA PRO A 30 -10.31 7.48 6.75
C PRO A 30 -10.08 6.06 6.22
N GLU A 31 -9.39 5.91 5.10
CA GLU A 31 -9.01 4.62 4.54
C GLU A 31 -8.07 3.85 5.47
N LEU A 32 -7.26 4.53 6.29
CA LEU A 32 -6.31 3.87 7.20
C LEU A 32 -7.00 3.19 8.39
N PRO A 33 -7.85 3.86 9.22
CA PRO A 33 -8.59 3.18 10.27
C PRO A 33 -9.59 2.14 9.73
N ALA A 34 -10.09 2.30 8.50
CA ALA A 34 -10.96 1.31 7.84
C ALA A 34 -10.26 -0.05 7.60
N LEU A 35 -8.93 -0.11 7.64
CA LEU A 35 -8.16 -1.35 7.57
C LEU A 35 -8.23 -2.19 8.85
N ARG A 36 -8.74 -1.65 9.96
CA ARG A 36 -9.13 -2.40 11.16
C ARG A 36 -10.38 -3.21 10.85
N LEU A 37 -10.24 -4.21 10.00
CA LEU A 37 -11.32 -5.13 9.68
C LEU A 37 -11.61 -5.97 10.92
N GLU A 38 -12.87 -5.95 11.41
CA GLU A 38 -13.28 -6.83 12.49
C GLU A 38 -12.94 -8.27 12.12
N SER A 39 -12.12 -8.91 12.94
CA SER A 39 -11.87 -10.34 12.83
C SER A 39 -13.13 -11.06 13.31
N ASP A 40 -13.83 -11.73 12.40
CA ASP A 40 -14.76 -12.78 12.81
C ASP A 40 -13.98 -13.82 13.61
N GLU A 41 -14.51 -14.31 14.73
CA GLU A 41 -13.81 -15.23 15.67
C GLU A 41 -13.23 -16.48 15.00
N HIS A 42 -13.56 -16.75 13.76
CA HIS A 42 -13.12 -17.90 12.97
C HIS A 42 -12.16 -17.56 11.81
N ALA A 43 -11.89 -16.29 11.55
CA ALA A 43 -11.02 -15.88 10.45
C ALA A 43 -9.61 -15.58 10.98
N HIS A 44 -8.66 -16.45 10.71
CA HIS A 44 -7.22 -16.24 10.91
C HIS A 44 -6.66 -15.15 9.97
N HIS A 45 -7.40 -14.03 9.80
CA HIS A 45 -6.90 -12.92 9.01
C HIS A 45 -6.00 -12.06 9.89
N LYS A 46 -4.74 -11.93 9.45
CA LYS A 46 -3.83 -10.91 9.98
C LYS A 46 -4.57 -9.58 9.92
N ASP A 47 -4.52 -8.82 11.00
CA ASP A 47 -5.01 -7.45 11.05
C ASP A 47 -4.37 -6.65 9.91
N VAL A 48 -5.19 -6.29 8.91
CA VAL A 48 -4.71 -5.59 7.70
C VAL A 48 -4.10 -4.24 8.06
N TYR A 49 -4.61 -3.59 9.10
CA TYR A 49 -4.05 -2.35 9.62
C TYR A 49 -2.61 -2.57 10.15
N GLN A 50 -2.41 -3.56 11.03
CA GLN A 50 -1.07 -3.87 11.55
C GLN A 50 -0.12 -4.35 10.46
N HIS A 51 -0.62 -5.14 9.51
CA HIS A 51 0.13 -5.53 8.33
C HIS A 51 0.61 -4.31 7.55
N THR A 52 -0.28 -3.36 7.28
CA THR A 52 0.04 -2.13 6.53
C THR A 52 1.13 -1.32 7.24
N LEU A 53 1.05 -1.13 8.56
CA LEU A 53 2.10 -0.44 9.31
C LEU A 53 3.46 -1.17 9.21
N THR A 54 3.44 -2.50 9.26
CA THR A 54 4.65 -3.31 9.09
C THR A 54 5.23 -3.18 7.68
N VAL A 55 4.40 -3.16 6.65
CA VAL A 55 4.85 -2.97 5.26
C VAL A 55 5.51 -1.59 5.08
N VAL A 56 4.97 -0.53 5.71
CA VAL A 56 5.61 0.80 5.70
C VAL A 56 7.00 0.75 6.33
N GLU A 57 7.16 0.10 7.48
CA GLU A 57 8.47 -0.04 8.14
C GLU A 57 9.46 -0.82 7.26
N GLN A 58 9.03 -1.96 6.71
CA GLN A 58 9.87 -2.79 5.83
C GLN A 58 10.26 -2.06 4.54
N ALA A 59 9.35 -1.28 3.96
CA ALA A 59 9.65 -0.47 2.79
C ALA A 59 10.74 0.58 3.09
N ILE A 60 10.68 1.23 4.27
CA ILE A 60 11.69 2.19 4.72
C ILE A 60 13.05 1.50 4.94
N GLU A 61 13.07 0.32 5.55
CA GLU A 61 14.30 -0.46 5.76
C GLU A 61 14.94 -0.85 4.41
N GLU A 62 14.16 -1.36 3.48
CA GLU A 62 14.64 -1.74 2.15
C GLU A 62 15.09 -0.53 1.32
N GLU A 63 14.36 0.58 1.38
CA GLU A 63 14.75 1.84 0.76
C GLU A 63 16.14 2.29 1.25
N LYS A 64 16.33 2.35 2.56
CA LYS A 64 17.62 2.73 3.17
C LYS A 64 18.74 1.76 2.80
N ARG A 65 18.45 0.47 2.77
CA ARG A 65 19.43 -0.56 2.39
C ARG A 65 19.89 -0.42 0.94
N ARG A 66 18.96 -0.13 0.03
CA ARG A 66 19.26 0.00 -1.41
C ARG A 66 19.80 1.37 -1.78
N PHE A 67 19.33 2.41 -1.13
CA PHE A 67 19.61 3.80 -1.47
C PHE A 67 20.01 4.63 -0.24
N PRO A 68 21.12 4.27 0.46
CA PRO A 68 21.49 4.86 1.77
C PRO A 68 21.72 6.37 1.72
N ASP A 69 22.12 6.91 0.57
CA ASP A 69 22.47 8.31 0.40
C ASP A 69 21.34 9.15 -0.22
N GLN A 70 20.18 8.55 -0.46
CA GLN A 70 19.04 9.25 -1.05
C GLN A 70 18.09 9.81 0.02
N ALA A 71 17.40 10.89 -0.34
CA ALA A 71 16.30 11.41 0.48
C ALA A 71 15.13 10.39 0.49
N PRO A 72 14.30 10.40 1.56
CA PRO A 72 13.14 9.52 1.65
C PRO A 72 12.24 9.58 0.41
N ASP A 73 11.92 8.42 -0.16
CA ASP A 73 11.03 8.31 -1.31
C ASP A 73 9.56 8.37 -0.86
N VAL A 74 8.95 9.54 -1.02
CA VAL A 74 7.56 9.79 -0.63
C VAL A 74 6.59 8.93 -1.43
N VAL A 75 6.86 8.67 -2.72
CA VAL A 75 6.01 7.84 -3.57
C VAL A 75 5.95 6.41 -3.05
N LEU A 76 7.12 5.81 -2.76
CA LEU A 76 7.21 4.47 -2.19
C LEU A 76 6.48 4.37 -0.85
N ARG A 77 6.74 5.31 0.06
CA ARG A 77 6.19 5.28 1.42
C ARG A 77 4.68 5.51 1.46
N VAL A 78 4.17 6.40 0.60
CA VAL A 78 2.72 6.60 0.42
C VAL A 78 2.08 5.37 -0.22
N ALA A 79 2.72 4.76 -1.21
CA ALA A 79 2.22 3.52 -1.82
C ALA A 79 2.18 2.38 -0.79
N ALA A 80 3.22 2.22 0.04
CA ALA A 80 3.24 1.23 1.13
C ALA A 80 2.10 1.45 2.14
N LEU A 81 1.81 2.71 2.49
CA LEU A 81 0.69 3.05 3.38
C LEU A 81 -0.68 2.75 2.77
N LEU A 82 -0.83 2.89 1.46
CA LEU A 82 -2.12 2.82 0.78
C LEU A 82 -2.33 1.54 -0.04
N HIS A 83 -1.37 0.60 -0.09
CA HIS A 83 -1.44 -0.56 -1.00
C HIS A 83 -2.69 -1.42 -0.79
N ASP A 84 -3.14 -1.55 0.44
CA ASP A 84 -4.24 -2.42 0.86
C ASP A 84 -5.58 -1.70 1.10
N ILE A 85 -5.68 -0.39 0.85
CA ILE A 85 -6.91 0.38 1.12
C ILE A 85 -8.14 -0.06 0.32
N GLY A 86 -7.95 -0.88 -0.71
CA GLY A 86 -9.03 -1.51 -1.45
C GLY A 86 -9.69 -2.70 -0.74
N LYS A 87 -9.03 -3.31 0.25
CA LYS A 87 -9.51 -4.52 0.93
C LYS A 87 -10.88 -4.37 1.60
N PRO A 88 -11.18 -3.31 2.36
CA PRO A 88 -12.51 -3.14 2.95
C PRO A 88 -13.64 -3.16 1.91
N ALA A 89 -13.44 -2.51 0.77
CA ALA A 89 -14.45 -2.41 -0.30
C ALA A 89 -14.60 -3.69 -1.13
N THR A 90 -13.61 -4.57 -1.11
CA THR A 90 -13.59 -5.81 -1.92
C THR A 90 -13.75 -7.07 -1.07
N ARG A 91 -13.91 -6.92 0.24
CA ARG A 91 -14.07 -8.03 1.18
C ARG A 91 -15.30 -8.86 0.83
N ARG A 92 -15.11 -10.17 0.69
CA ARG A 92 -16.18 -11.14 0.48
C ARG A 92 -16.00 -12.34 1.40
N PHE A 93 -17.10 -12.83 1.93
CA PHE A 93 -17.15 -14.04 2.73
C PHE A 93 -17.56 -15.18 1.81
N GLU A 94 -16.64 -16.11 1.62
CA GLU A 94 -16.88 -17.34 0.86
C GLU A 94 -17.34 -18.46 1.81
N GLY A 95 -17.87 -19.54 1.26
CA GLY A 95 -18.23 -20.70 2.07
C GLY A 95 -17.03 -21.27 2.84
N GLY A 96 -17.29 -21.80 4.04
CA GLY A 96 -16.24 -22.41 4.88
C GLY A 96 -15.35 -21.45 5.65
N GLY A 97 -15.77 -20.19 5.83
CA GLY A 97 -15.02 -19.18 6.61
C GLY A 97 -13.85 -18.55 5.86
N VAL A 98 -13.76 -18.75 4.55
CA VAL A 98 -12.74 -18.10 3.71
C VAL A 98 -13.16 -16.67 3.41
N VAL A 99 -12.24 -15.73 3.58
CA VAL A 99 -12.43 -14.33 3.18
C VAL A 99 -11.51 -14.01 2.01
N THR A 100 -12.06 -13.34 1.00
CA THR A 100 -11.32 -12.95 -0.21
C THR A 100 -11.38 -11.44 -0.42
N PHE A 101 -10.41 -10.90 -1.16
CA PHE A 101 -10.25 -9.48 -1.46
C PHE A 101 -9.91 -9.27 -2.94
N TYR A 102 -10.62 -9.95 -3.83
CA TYR A 102 -10.33 -9.89 -5.27
C TYR A 102 -10.37 -8.44 -5.79
N HIS A 103 -9.37 -8.09 -6.60
CA HIS A 103 -9.21 -6.77 -7.23
C HIS A 103 -9.04 -5.60 -6.25
N HIS A 104 -8.56 -5.85 -5.01
CA HIS A 104 -8.28 -4.75 -4.08
C HIS A 104 -7.16 -3.84 -4.57
N ASP A 105 -6.27 -4.32 -5.41
CA ASP A 105 -5.23 -3.57 -6.12
C ASP A 105 -5.85 -2.48 -7.02
N VAL A 106 -6.76 -2.86 -7.92
CA VAL A 106 -7.41 -1.91 -8.84
C VAL A 106 -8.35 -0.95 -8.10
N VAL A 107 -9.11 -1.46 -7.13
CA VAL A 107 -10.00 -0.62 -6.30
C VAL A 107 -9.19 0.30 -5.42
N GLY A 108 -8.12 -0.20 -4.79
CA GLY A 108 -7.18 0.58 -3.98
C GLY A 108 -6.53 1.72 -4.75
N ALA A 109 -6.06 1.46 -5.98
CA ALA A 109 -5.49 2.49 -6.85
C ALA A 109 -6.48 3.64 -7.13
N LYS A 110 -7.76 3.32 -7.38
CA LYS A 110 -8.81 4.34 -7.57
C LYS A 110 -9.08 5.16 -6.30
N LEU A 111 -9.16 4.48 -5.15
CA LEU A 111 -9.35 5.15 -3.86
C LEU A 111 -8.16 6.05 -3.52
N ALA A 112 -6.92 5.56 -3.75
CA ALA A 112 -5.70 6.35 -3.55
C ALA A 112 -5.69 7.61 -4.40
N LYS A 113 -5.99 7.53 -5.71
CA LYS A 113 -6.11 8.71 -6.59
C LYS A 113 -7.10 9.74 -6.02
N LYS A 114 -8.27 9.30 -5.59
CA LYS A 114 -9.29 10.18 -5.01
C LYS A 114 -8.80 10.85 -3.73
N ARG A 115 -8.19 10.08 -2.82
CA ARG A 115 -7.70 10.59 -1.53
C ARG A 115 -6.53 11.54 -1.71
N LEU A 116 -5.53 11.17 -2.49
CA LEU A 116 -4.34 11.99 -2.71
C LEU A 116 -4.68 13.30 -3.43
N LYS A 117 -5.66 13.28 -4.36
CA LYS A 117 -6.19 14.51 -4.97
C LYS A 117 -6.86 15.42 -3.93
N ALA A 118 -7.66 14.86 -3.02
CA ALA A 118 -8.28 15.63 -1.92
C ALA A 118 -7.23 16.21 -0.95
N LEU A 119 -6.12 15.51 -0.74
CA LEU A 119 -4.98 15.97 0.05
C LEU A 119 -4.03 16.90 -0.73
N ARG A 120 -4.36 17.23 -1.98
CA ARG A 120 -3.59 18.14 -2.85
C ARG A 120 -2.17 17.70 -3.15
N PHE A 121 -1.95 16.39 -3.30
CA PHE A 121 -0.72 15.91 -3.92
C PHE A 121 -0.66 16.31 -5.39
N ASP A 122 0.55 16.44 -5.95
CA ASP A 122 0.73 16.68 -7.37
C ASP A 122 0.35 15.45 -8.21
N ASN A 123 0.02 15.67 -9.49
CA ASN A 123 -0.48 14.61 -10.36
C ASN A 123 0.56 13.51 -10.61
N ASN A 124 1.84 13.84 -10.69
CA ASN A 124 2.89 12.84 -10.91
C ASN A 124 2.96 11.88 -9.71
N THR A 125 3.02 12.42 -8.50
CA THR A 125 2.97 11.60 -7.26
C THR A 125 1.71 10.73 -7.21
N ILE A 126 0.53 11.29 -7.53
CA ILE A 126 -0.74 10.54 -7.55
C ILE A 126 -0.68 9.37 -8.54
N ASP A 127 -0.17 9.59 -9.74
CA ASP A 127 -0.12 8.57 -10.78
C ASP A 127 0.91 7.48 -10.46
N SER A 128 2.08 7.85 -9.94
CA SER A 128 3.11 6.90 -9.48
C SER A 128 2.62 6.02 -8.33
N VAL A 129 2.04 6.61 -7.30
CA VAL A 129 1.47 5.86 -6.15
C VAL A 129 0.37 4.91 -6.63
N ALA A 130 -0.56 5.38 -7.44
CA ALA A 130 -1.64 4.55 -7.95
C ALA A 130 -1.12 3.39 -8.82
N ARG A 131 -0.07 3.63 -9.61
CA ARG A 131 0.60 2.59 -10.40
C ARG A 131 1.20 1.52 -9.51
N LEU A 132 1.91 1.90 -8.47
CA LEU A 132 2.49 0.95 -7.51
C LEU A 132 1.40 0.10 -6.84
N ILE A 133 0.31 0.73 -6.38
CA ILE A 133 -0.81 0.02 -5.77
C ILE A 133 -1.47 -0.95 -6.75
N GLU A 134 -1.70 -0.56 -8.00
CA GLU A 134 -2.29 -1.43 -9.03
C GLU A 134 -1.41 -2.64 -9.37
N LEU A 135 -0.10 -2.51 -9.23
CA LEU A 135 0.85 -3.54 -9.63
C LEU A 135 1.39 -4.40 -8.48
N HIS A 136 1.16 -4.02 -7.21
CA HIS A 136 1.82 -4.64 -6.06
C HIS A 136 1.60 -6.15 -5.94
N LEU A 137 0.49 -6.69 -6.43
CA LEU A 137 0.22 -8.13 -6.43
C LEU A 137 0.81 -8.88 -7.62
N ARG A 138 1.27 -8.19 -8.65
CA ARG A 138 1.72 -8.87 -9.88
C ARG A 138 2.93 -9.77 -9.66
N PHE A 139 3.79 -9.43 -8.71
CA PHE A 139 4.93 -10.26 -8.37
C PHE A 139 4.52 -11.56 -7.66
N PHE A 140 3.54 -11.52 -6.78
CA PHE A 140 3.09 -12.70 -6.02
C PHE A 140 2.40 -13.75 -6.88
N GLY A 141 1.65 -13.33 -7.90
CA GLY A 141 0.98 -14.26 -8.82
C GLY A 141 1.93 -15.09 -9.68
N TYR A 142 3.22 -14.75 -9.71
CA TYR A 142 4.24 -15.41 -10.51
C TYR A 142 5.16 -16.35 -9.71
N SER A 143 5.06 -16.37 -8.39
CA SER A 143 5.91 -17.20 -7.55
C SER A 143 5.66 -18.72 -7.72
N GLU A 144 4.47 -19.09 -8.19
CA GLU A 144 4.06 -20.48 -8.41
C GLU A 144 4.21 -20.95 -9.87
N GLN A 145 4.45 -20.06 -10.81
CA GLN A 145 4.65 -20.38 -12.24
C GLN A 145 5.96 -19.77 -12.74
N ALA A 146 6.69 -20.52 -13.55
CA ALA A 146 7.91 -20.02 -14.18
C ALA A 146 7.59 -18.75 -15.03
N TRP A 147 8.29 -17.66 -14.74
CA TRP A 147 8.18 -16.43 -15.51
C TRP A 147 8.61 -16.68 -16.96
N THR A 148 7.72 -16.39 -17.89
CA THR A 148 8.10 -16.33 -19.31
C THR A 148 8.77 -14.99 -19.60
N ASP A 149 9.63 -14.95 -20.61
CA ASP A 149 10.26 -13.70 -21.06
C ASP A 149 9.25 -12.60 -21.41
N SER A 150 8.07 -13.00 -21.92
CA SER A 150 7.00 -12.06 -22.24
C SER A 150 6.34 -11.49 -20.98
N ALA A 151 6.21 -12.27 -19.92
CA ALA A 151 5.68 -11.83 -18.64
C ALA A 151 6.65 -10.86 -17.96
N VAL A 152 7.95 -11.17 -17.94
CA VAL A 152 9.00 -10.27 -17.41
C VAL A 152 9.00 -8.94 -18.18
N ARG A 153 9.03 -8.98 -19.51
CA ARG A 153 8.99 -7.74 -20.33
C ARG A 153 7.73 -6.91 -20.09
N ARG A 154 6.60 -7.56 -19.90
CA ARG A 154 5.34 -6.86 -19.57
C ARG A 154 5.42 -6.20 -18.20
N TYR A 155 5.89 -6.93 -17.20
CA TYR A 155 6.05 -6.41 -15.83
C TYR A 155 6.96 -5.18 -15.81
N VAL A 156 8.16 -5.27 -16.39
CA VAL A 156 9.11 -4.15 -16.47
C VAL A 156 8.51 -2.95 -17.22
N ARG A 157 7.86 -3.19 -18.36
CA ARG A 157 7.21 -2.13 -19.14
C ARG A 157 6.08 -1.46 -18.35
N ASP A 158 5.23 -2.26 -17.67
CA ASP A 158 4.08 -1.76 -16.94
C ASP A 158 4.51 -1.02 -15.67
N ALA A 159 5.60 -1.43 -15.01
CA ALA A 159 6.20 -0.73 -13.88
C ALA A 159 6.86 0.59 -14.30
N GLY A 160 7.54 0.61 -15.44
CA GLY A 160 8.22 1.80 -15.95
C GLY A 160 9.27 2.33 -14.97
N GLU A 161 9.21 3.61 -14.66
CA GLU A 161 10.12 4.29 -13.73
C GLU A 161 9.94 3.82 -12.28
N GLU A 162 8.79 3.22 -11.95
CA GLU A 162 8.48 2.75 -10.60
C GLU A 162 8.98 1.32 -10.30
N LEU A 163 9.78 0.73 -11.18
CA LEU A 163 10.21 -0.67 -11.07
C LEU A 163 10.93 -0.97 -9.75
N GLU A 164 11.85 -0.09 -9.33
CA GLU A 164 12.59 -0.27 -8.08
C GLU A 164 11.68 -0.15 -6.86
N CYS A 165 10.78 0.84 -6.84
CA CYS A 165 9.78 0.98 -5.78
C CYS A 165 8.84 -0.22 -5.72
N LEU A 166 8.45 -0.75 -6.88
CA LEU A 166 7.59 -1.93 -6.97
C LEU A 166 8.28 -3.20 -6.43
N HIS A 167 9.60 -3.30 -6.56
CA HIS A 167 10.37 -4.40 -5.99
C HIS A 167 10.59 -4.28 -4.47
N ILE A 168 10.39 -3.10 -3.91
CA ILE A 168 10.44 -2.89 -2.46
C ILE A 168 9.06 -3.13 -1.84
N LEU A 169 8.01 -2.69 -2.52
CA LEU A 169 6.63 -2.81 -2.08
C LEU A 169 6.12 -4.25 -2.16
#